data_ee2cb8c1e05c3f4e0fb6231205d515c7
#
_entry.id   ee2cb8c1e05c3f4e0fb6231205d515c7
#
_cell.length_a   1.000
_cell.length_b   1.000
_cell.length_c   1.000
_cell.angle_alpha   90.00
_cell.angle_beta   90.00
_cell.angle_gamma   90.00
#
_symmetry.space_group_name_H-M   'P 1'
#
loop_
_entity.id
_entity.type
_entity.pdbx_description
1 polymer ?
#
loop_
_entity_poly.entity_id
_entity_poly.type
_entity_poly.pdbx_seq_one_letter_code
_entity_poly.pdbx_strand_id
1 'polypeptide(L)'
;MLIINDLHLGVVRSGGTTPKSQVELRDYLLNSFYNIVVSEKEEITINGDLFDSFSVEPAEVTKTYEVLAEWLGETGGTLNLIRGNHDWNPRGDKMSSFHLLAFFLQRRFFSQVQVFDEGFDRIASGIYCIPHMPNQAAFDEEVKAAAAYDTEDRSKFLLLHCNYKNGHTENSDHSLNLSSEQVEQLMLAGWTLIIGHEHIGYSLRGGRVIVVGNQLPSSITDCLGNTEKHALLIEDGQVKFKTTWKAEDNYYEVDWRDMEVDMDCQFIRVVGDATANEAADVIKAVSQLRQRHEAFVITNAVKVEGVSSDYATESIESLKAFDVIGAIMEELNEQEQECVKGLLSA
;
A
#
# COMPACT_ATOMS: atom_id res chain seq x y z
N MET A 1 -11.20 18.39 -5.78
CA MET A 1 -10.35 17.23 -6.18
C MET A 1 -10.25 16.26 -5.01
N LEU A 2 -10.61 15.01 -5.23
CA LEU A 2 -10.42 13.90 -4.28
C LEU A 2 -9.07 13.22 -4.56
N ILE A 3 -8.25 13.01 -3.53
CA ILE A 3 -6.97 12.31 -3.63
C ILE A 3 -7.08 10.97 -2.92
N ILE A 4 -6.74 9.91 -3.63
CA ILE A 4 -6.74 8.51 -3.19
C ILE A 4 -5.33 7.98 -3.43
N ASN A 5 -4.78 7.18 -2.52
CA ASN A 5 -3.46 6.53 -2.70
C ASN A 5 -3.39 5.16 -2.04
N ASP A 6 -2.42 4.37 -2.48
CA ASP A 6 -2.07 3.06 -1.89
C ASP A 6 -3.29 2.13 -1.78
N LEU A 7 -4.02 1.96 -2.90
CA LEU A 7 -5.20 1.10 -2.97
C LEU A 7 -4.86 -0.39 -3.03
N HIS A 8 -3.72 -0.72 -3.62
CA HIS A 8 -3.22 -2.10 -3.76
C HIS A 8 -4.29 -3.08 -4.28
N LEU A 9 -5.05 -2.69 -5.32
CA LEU A 9 -6.04 -3.57 -5.94
C LEU A 9 -5.37 -4.82 -6.52
N GLY A 10 -6.06 -5.97 -6.40
CA GLY A 10 -5.51 -7.25 -6.83
C GLY A 10 -4.53 -7.88 -5.84
N VAL A 11 -4.51 -7.42 -4.60
CA VAL A 11 -3.61 -7.90 -3.54
C VAL A 11 -3.67 -9.41 -3.35
N VAL A 12 -2.49 -10.03 -3.19
CA VAL A 12 -2.34 -11.44 -2.84
C VAL A 12 -1.54 -11.53 -1.54
N ARG A 13 -2.21 -11.93 -0.45
CA ARG A 13 -1.57 -12.13 0.86
C ARG A 13 -1.41 -13.63 1.13
N SER A 14 -0.20 -14.07 1.42
CA SER A 14 0.09 -15.46 1.75
C SER A 14 -0.08 -15.77 3.24
N GLY A 15 -0.07 -14.76 4.09
CA GLY A 15 -0.18 -14.89 5.55
C GLY A 15 -1.57 -14.53 6.08
N GLY A 16 -2.12 -15.38 6.94
CA GLY A 16 -3.38 -15.09 7.63
C GLY A 16 -4.65 -15.23 6.80
N THR A 17 -4.56 -15.66 5.53
CA THR A 17 -5.69 -15.81 4.62
C THR A 17 -5.93 -17.26 4.21
N THR A 18 -7.12 -17.51 3.71
CA THR A 18 -7.49 -18.75 2.98
C THR A 18 -7.74 -18.40 1.50
N PRO A 19 -7.79 -19.36 0.57
CA PRO A 19 -8.15 -19.06 -0.82
C PRO A 19 -9.49 -18.34 -0.94
N LYS A 20 -10.48 -18.66 -0.11
CA LYS A 20 -11.78 -17.98 -0.06
C LYS A 20 -11.62 -16.55 0.40
N SER A 21 -11.01 -16.32 1.57
CA SER A 21 -10.89 -15.00 2.15
C SER A 21 -9.99 -14.05 1.35
N GLN A 22 -9.07 -14.57 0.54
CA GLN A 22 -8.31 -13.75 -0.43
C GLN A 22 -9.20 -13.17 -1.54
N VAL A 23 -10.15 -13.95 -2.04
CA VAL A 23 -11.12 -13.46 -3.02
C VAL A 23 -12.01 -12.41 -2.38
N GLU A 24 -12.51 -12.68 -1.19
CA GLU A 24 -13.37 -11.75 -0.43
C GLU A 24 -12.63 -10.44 -0.10
N LEU A 25 -11.36 -10.49 0.30
CA LEU A 25 -10.53 -9.30 0.52
C LEU A 25 -10.39 -8.46 -0.77
N ARG A 26 -10.12 -9.09 -1.90
CA ARG A 26 -10.01 -8.39 -3.20
C ARG A 26 -11.33 -7.73 -3.60
N ASP A 27 -12.43 -8.46 -3.49
CA ASP A 27 -13.76 -7.93 -3.79
C ASP A 27 -14.14 -6.80 -2.83
N TYR A 28 -13.78 -6.90 -1.54
CA TYR A 28 -13.96 -5.82 -0.58
C TYR A 28 -13.18 -4.55 -0.96
N LEU A 29 -11.91 -4.67 -1.29
CA LEU A 29 -11.08 -3.53 -1.69
C LEU A 29 -11.65 -2.85 -2.96
N LEU A 30 -12.06 -3.65 -3.95
CA LEU A 30 -12.64 -3.13 -5.18
C LEU A 30 -13.99 -2.44 -4.94
N ASN A 31 -14.87 -3.04 -4.14
CA ASN A 31 -16.18 -2.45 -3.80
C ASN A 31 -16.02 -1.17 -2.99
N SER A 32 -15.06 -1.14 -2.06
CA SER A 32 -14.77 0.06 -1.27
C SER A 32 -14.16 1.15 -2.16
N PHE A 33 -13.30 0.81 -3.10
CA PHE A 33 -12.80 1.72 -4.12
C PHE A 33 -13.95 2.29 -4.97
N TYR A 34 -14.87 1.46 -5.46
CA TYR A 34 -16.06 1.90 -6.16
C TYR A 34 -16.84 2.95 -5.34
N ASN A 35 -17.13 2.67 -4.06
CA ASN A 35 -17.86 3.58 -3.18
C ASN A 35 -17.12 4.92 -2.97
N ILE A 36 -15.79 4.90 -2.91
CA ILE A 36 -14.99 6.13 -2.81
C ILE A 36 -15.10 6.92 -4.11
N VAL A 37 -14.94 6.28 -5.26
CA VAL A 37 -14.97 6.91 -6.59
C VAL A 37 -16.33 7.55 -6.87
N VAL A 38 -17.43 6.82 -6.68
CA VAL A 38 -18.78 7.34 -6.98
C VAL A 38 -19.24 8.46 -6.04
N SER A 39 -18.54 8.65 -4.92
CA SER A 39 -18.80 9.74 -3.97
C SER A 39 -18.26 11.11 -4.44
N GLU A 40 -17.41 11.13 -5.47
CA GLU A 40 -16.86 12.32 -6.11
C GLU A 40 -17.45 12.48 -7.51
N LYS A 41 -17.62 13.72 -7.99
CA LYS A 41 -18.26 13.99 -9.29
C LYS A 41 -17.39 14.78 -10.26
N GLU A 42 -16.36 15.43 -9.76
CA GLU A 42 -15.61 16.40 -10.57
C GLU A 42 -14.21 15.90 -10.91
N GLU A 43 -13.41 15.60 -9.92
CA GLU A 43 -11.99 15.31 -10.14
C GLU A 43 -11.43 14.33 -9.11
N ILE A 44 -10.81 13.25 -9.59
CA ILE A 44 -10.12 12.25 -8.79
C ILE A 44 -8.66 12.18 -9.21
N THR A 45 -7.77 12.17 -8.22
CA THR A 45 -6.35 11.89 -8.39
C THR A 45 -5.99 10.62 -7.62
N ILE A 46 -5.42 9.63 -8.31
CA ILE A 46 -4.84 8.43 -7.70
C ILE A 46 -3.34 8.67 -7.58
N ASN A 47 -2.86 8.82 -6.33
CA ASN A 47 -1.48 9.20 -6.02
C ASN A 47 -0.60 7.97 -5.76
N GLY A 48 -0.46 7.11 -6.75
CA GLY A 48 0.39 5.93 -6.73
C GLY A 48 -0.24 4.69 -6.12
N ASP A 49 0.36 3.55 -6.42
CA ASP A 49 0.05 2.21 -5.95
C ASP A 49 -1.44 1.86 -6.08
N LEU A 50 -1.96 2.07 -7.30
CA LEU A 50 -3.31 1.63 -7.65
C LEU A 50 -3.42 0.11 -7.57
N PHE A 51 -2.42 -0.62 -8.07
CA PHE A 51 -2.34 -2.07 -8.00
C PHE A 51 -1.27 -2.55 -7.01
N ASP A 52 -1.48 -3.74 -6.42
CA ASP A 52 -0.56 -4.32 -5.44
C ASP A 52 0.79 -4.77 -6.03
N SER A 53 0.86 -4.91 -7.33
CA SER A 53 2.09 -5.27 -8.02
C SER A 53 2.07 -4.80 -9.48
N PHE A 54 3.26 -4.73 -10.06
CA PHE A 54 3.48 -4.45 -11.48
C PHE A 54 2.53 -5.19 -12.41
N SER A 55 2.20 -6.44 -12.12
CA SER A 55 1.29 -7.26 -12.91
C SER A 55 0.30 -7.99 -11.99
N VAL A 56 -0.95 -7.58 -12.02
CA VAL A 56 -2.08 -8.25 -11.37
C VAL A 56 -2.87 -9.09 -12.39
N GLU A 57 -3.80 -9.89 -11.90
CA GLU A 57 -4.67 -10.69 -12.77
C GLU A 57 -5.47 -9.79 -13.73
N PRO A 58 -5.63 -10.17 -15.01
CA PRO A 58 -6.39 -9.38 -15.99
C PRO A 58 -7.82 -9.07 -15.54
N ALA A 59 -8.42 -9.93 -14.74
CA ALA A 59 -9.75 -9.71 -14.17
C ALA A 59 -9.77 -8.47 -13.26
N GLU A 60 -8.73 -8.24 -12.47
CA GLU A 60 -8.63 -7.07 -11.57
C GLU A 60 -8.49 -5.78 -12.39
N VAL A 61 -7.67 -5.79 -13.44
CA VAL A 61 -7.54 -4.66 -14.37
C VAL A 61 -8.88 -4.34 -15.03
N THR A 62 -9.61 -5.38 -15.46
CA THR A 62 -10.91 -5.22 -16.12
C THR A 62 -11.95 -4.63 -15.17
N LYS A 63 -12.07 -5.15 -13.94
CA LYS A 63 -13.00 -4.63 -12.92
C LYS A 63 -12.67 -3.17 -12.57
N THR A 64 -11.38 -2.85 -12.37
CA THR A 64 -10.93 -1.48 -12.11
C THR A 64 -11.25 -0.54 -13.26
N TYR A 65 -11.06 -1.01 -14.51
CA TYR A 65 -11.45 -0.27 -15.70
C TYR A 65 -12.97 0.01 -15.72
N GLU A 66 -13.81 -0.98 -15.42
CA GLU A 66 -15.25 -0.82 -15.40
C GLU A 66 -15.68 0.25 -14.40
N VAL A 67 -15.15 0.22 -13.18
CA VAL A 67 -15.43 1.24 -12.14
C VAL A 67 -15.09 2.65 -12.63
N LEU A 68 -13.88 2.84 -13.14
CA LEU A 68 -13.43 4.16 -13.58
C LEU A 68 -14.10 4.62 -14.87
N ALA A 69 -14.37 3.71 -15.81
CA ALA A 69 -15.05 4.02 -17.06
C ALA A 69 -16.52 4.38 -16.86
N GLU A 70 -17.21 3.72 -15.92
CA GLU A 70 -18.57 4.06 -15.51
C GLU A 70 -18.59 5.46 -14.91
N TRP A 71 -17.74 5.74 -13.91
CA TRP A 71 -17.64 7.05 -13.28
C TRP A 71 -17.33 8.18 -14.29
N LEU A 72 -16.33 8.00 -15.16
CA LEU A 72 -15.99 8.98 -16.20
C LEU A 72 -17.15 9.23 -17.17
N GLY A 73 -17.86 8.15 -17.54
CA GLY A 73 -19.01 8.25 -18.44
C GLY A 73 -20.23 8.94 -17.83
N GLU A 74 -20.47 8.74 -16.55
CA GLU A 74 -21.62 9.30 -15.84
C GLU A 74 -21.39 10.75 -15.41
N THR A 75 -20.19 11.07 -14.94
CA THR A 75 -19.90 12.38 -14.35
C THR A 75 -19.30 13.36 -15.34
N GLY A 76 -18.59 12.89 -16.36
CA GLY A 76 -17.77 13.75 -17.21
C GLY A 76 -16.57 14.33 -16.48
N GLY A 77 -16.22 13.80 -15.31
CA GLY A 77 -15.14 14.27 -14.46
C GLY A 77 -13.75 14.04 -15.02
N THR A 78 -12.71 14.49 -14.30
CA THR A 78 -11.30 14.33 -14.67
C THR A 78 -10.64 13.30 -13.75
N LEU A 79 -9.90 12.37 -14.33
CA LEU A 79 -9.09 11.36 -13.64
C LEU A 79 -7.60 11.61 -13.87
N ASN A 80 -6.87 11.79 -12.79
CA ASN A 80 -5.42 11.93 -12.78
C ASN A 80 -4.80 10.65 -12.18
N LEU A 81 -3.92 10.00 -12.94
CA LEU A 81 -3.23 8.78 -12.54
C LEU A 81 -1.75 9.09 -12.34
N ILE A 82 -1.26 9.06 -11.12
CA ILE A 82 0.15 9.24 -10.77
C ILE A 82 0.74 7.85 -10.51
N ARG A 83 1.88 7.55 -11.12
CA ARG A 83 2.56 6.27 -10.96
C ARG A 83 3.18 6.11 -9.58
N GLY A 84 2.90 4.98 -8.90
CA GLY A 84 3.59 4.53 -7.69
C GLY A 84 4.72 3.52 -7.98
N ASN A 85 5.36 3.00 -6.95
CA ASN A 85 6.44 2.03 -7.11
C ASN A 85 5.93 0.63 -7.50
N HIS A 86 4.76 0.22 -7.05
CA HIS A 86 4.12 -1.03 -7.45
C HIS A 86 3.57 -0.96 -8.89
N ASP A 87 3.29 0.22 -9.41
CA ASP A 87 2.79 0.44 -10.77
C ASP A 87 3.90 0.41 -11.84
N TRP A 88 5.17 0.34 -11.45
CA TRP A 88 6.33 0.49 -12.33
C TRP A 88 7.11 -0.82 -12.53
N ASN A 89 7.68 -0.99 -13.73
CA ASN A 89 8.61 -2.09 -14.03
C ASN A 89 10.04 -1.57 -14.14
N PRO A 90 10.93 -1.92 -13.19
CA PRO A 90 12.33 -1.48 -13.23
C PRO A 90 13.09 -1.87 -14.49
N ARG A 91 12.66 -2.94 -15.18
CA ARG A 91 13.32 -3.42 -16.40
C ARG A 91 12.83 -2.72 -17.67
N GLY A 92 11.67 -2.03 -17.62
CA GLY A 92 11.11 -1.31 -18.76
C GLY A 92 10.70 -2.16 -19.97
N ASP A 93 10.79 -3.49 -19.86
CA ASP A 93 10.57 -4.42 -20.97
C ASP A 93 9.11 -4.88 -21.11
N LYS A 94 8.26 -4.54 -20.16
CA LYS A 94 6.85 -4.94 -20.12
C LYS A 94 5.96 -3.79 -19.68
N MET A 95 4.77 -3.74 -20.24
CA MET A 95 3.71 -2.85 -19.81
C MET A 95 3.16 -3.32 -18.46
N SER A 96 3.04 -2.43 -17.48
CA SER A 96 2.43 -2.74 -16.20
C SER A 96 0.90 -2.76 -16.30
N SER A 97 0.24 -3.35 -15.29
CA SER A 97 -1.22 -3.31 -15.17
C SER A 97 -1.75 -1.87 -15.09
N PHE A 98 -1.02 -0.97 -14.41
CA PHE A 98 -1.30 0.45 -14.37
C PHE A 98 -1.30 1.09 -15.77
N HIS A 99 -0.22 0.91 -16.55
CA HIS A 99 -0.13 1.47 -17.89
C HIS A 99 -1.13 0.85 -18.86
N LEU A 100 -1.46 -0.44 -18.70
CA LEU A 100 -2.49 -1.11 -19.49
C LEU A 100 -3.87 -0.49 -19.22
N LEU A 101 -4.22 -0.30 -17.96
CA LEU A 101 -5.45 0.39 -17.55
C LEU A 101 -5.51 1.82 -18.11
N ALA A 102 -4.43 2.59 -17.88
CA ALA A 102 -4.30 3.96 -18.35
C ALA A 102 -4.49 4.06 -19.88
N PHE A 103 -3.87 3.16 -20.64
CA PHE A 103 -4.01 3.09 -22.09
C PHE A 103 -5.47 2.91 -22.54
N PHE A 104 -6.23 1.99 -21.93
CA PHE A 104 -7.63 1.77 -22.28
C PHE A 104 -8.52 2.96 -21.90
N LEU A 105 -8.29 3.53 -20.71
CA LEU A 105 -9.04 4.70 -20.25
C LEU A 105 -8.78 5.93 -21.16
N GLN A 106 -7.53 6.23 -21.48
CA GLN A 106 -7.17 7.33 -22.37
C GLN A 106 -7.73 7.16 -23.79
N ARG A 107 -7.78 5.93 -24.31
CA ARG A 107 -8.38 5.70 -25.64
C ARG A 107 -9.87 6.02 -25.68
N ARG A 108 -10.57 5.81 -24.59
CA ARG A 108 -12.03 6.05 -24.51
C ARG A 108 -12.36 7.46 -24.01
N PHE A 109 -11.57 8.00 -23.10
CA PHE A 109 -11.83 9.24 -22.37
C PHE A 109 -10.63 10.21 -22.48
N PHE A 110 -10.12 10.41 -23.70
CA PHE A 110 -8.88 11.12 -23.97
C PHE A 110 -8.74 12.48 -23.26
N SER A 111 -9.81 13.27 -23.23
CA SER A 111 -9.80 14.61 -22.61
C SER A 111 -10.01 14.62 -21.10
N GLN A 112 -10.34 13.47 -20.51
CA GLN A 112 -10.69 13.36 -19.10
C GLN A 112 -9.63 12.60 -18.28
N VAL A 113 -8.72 11.85 -18.94
CA VAL A 113 -7.73 11.01 -18.26
C VAL A 113 -6.32 11.52 -18.54
N GLN A 114 -5.63 11.90 -17.47
CA GLN A 114 -4.23 12.32 -17.50
C GLN A 114 -3.39 11.28 -16.75
N VAL A 115 -2.18 11.03 -17.25
CA VAL A 115 -1.23 10.08 -16.66
C VAL A 115 0.07 10.81 -16.37
N PHE A 116 0.56 10.70 -15.15
CA PHE A 116 1.78 11.32 -14.66
C PHE A 116 2.76 10.21 -14.28
N ASP A 117 3.69 9.92 -15.17
CA ASP A 117 4.72 8.88 -15.04
C ASP A 117 6.14 9.38 -15.36
N GLU A 118 6.29 10.69 -15.63
CA GLU A 118 7.54 11.38 -15.88
C GLU A 118 7.62 12.62 -14.98
N GLY A 119 8.70 12.89 -14.34
CA GLY A 119 9.11 14.12 -13.64
C GLY A 119 8.07 14.97 -12.90
N PHE A 120 8.52 16.14 -12.51
CA PHE A 120 7.67 17.15 -11.87
C PHE A 120 6.71 17.78 -12.87
N ASP A 121 5.41 17.68 -12.62
CA ASP A 121 4.37 18.19 -13.52
C ASP A 121 3.17 18.80 -12.77
N ARG A 122 2.36 19.57 -13.50
CA ARG A 122 1.17 20.24 -12.99
C ARG A 122 -0.10 19.44 -13.29
N ILE A 123 -0.84 19.07 -12.26
CA ILE A 123 -2.14 18.39 -12.38
C ILE A 123 -3.25 19.40 -12.61
N ALA A 124 -3.35 20.40 -11.74
CA ALA A 124 -4.36 21.46 -11.76
C ALA A 124 -3.79 22.77 -11.19
N SER A 125 -4.60 23.82 -11.11
CA SER A 125 -4.16 25.07 -10.49
C SER A 125 -3.77 24.84 -9.03
N GLY A 126 -2.51 25.13 -8.70
CA GLY A 126 -1.95 24.96 -7.36
C GLY A 126 -1.70 23.51 -6.93
N ILE A 127 -1.86 22.53 -7.83
CA ILE A 127 -1.65 21.11 -7.53
C ILE A 127 -0.68 20.51 -8.54
N TYR A 128 0.39 19.93 -8.02
CA TYR A 128 1.52 19.38 -8.78
C TYR A 128 1.88 18.00 -8.27
N CYS A 129 2.63 17.23 -9.04
CA CYS A 129 3.10 15.91 -8.62
C CYS A 129 4.53 15.63 -9.05
N ILE A 130 5.14 14.70 -8.32
CA ILE A 130 6.33 13.95 -8.76
C ILE A 130 5.97 12.47 -8.58
N PRO A 131 5.80 11.70 -9.67
CA PRO A 131 5.51 10.28 -9.61
C PRO A 131 6.70 9.49 -9.06
N HIS A 132 6.53 8.20 -8.83
CA HIS A 132 7.65 7.34 -8.53
C HIS A 132 8.68 7.35 -9.65
N MET A 133 9.94 7.68 -9.32
CA MET A 133 11.04 7.83 -10.26
C MET A 133 11.91 6.57 -10.34
N PRO A 134 12.69 6.37 -11.42
CA PRO A 134 13.51 5.16 -11.60
C PRO A 134 14.58 4.94 -10.54
N ASN A 135 15.03 5.98 -9.88
CA ASN A 135 16.04 5.93 -8.84
C ASN A 135 16.06 7.22 -8.02
N GLN A 136 16.74 7.20 -6.88
CA GLN A 136 16.84 8.33 -5.96
C GLN A 136 17.42 9.59 -6.62
N ALA A 137 18.43 9.46 -7.48
CA ALA A 137 19.05 10.63 -8.11
C ALA A 137 18.08 11.37 -9.05
N ALA A 138 17.28 10.63 -9.83
CA ALA A 138 16.24 11.22 -10.67
C ALA A 138 15.15 11.90 -9.81
N PHE A 139 14.76 11.27 -8.71
CA PHE A 139 13.80 11.87 -7.76
C PHE A 139 14.34 13.17 -7.15
N ASP A 140 15.59 13.17 -6.71
CA ASP A 140 16.24 14.36 -6.12
C ASP A 140 16.30 15.54 -7.09
N GLU A 141 16.52 15.28 -8.38
CA GLU A 141 16.51 16.34 -9.41
C GLU A 141 15.11 16.95 -9.59
N GLU A 142 14.05 16.11 -9.58
CA GLU A 142 12.67 16.59 -9.68
C GLU A 142 12.24 17.37 -8.41
N VAL A 143 12.68 16.94 -7.23
CA VAL A 143 12.46 17.67 -5.97
C VAL A 143 13.13 19.03 -6.01
N LYS A 144 14.36 19.13 -6.54
CA LYS A 144 15.05 20.42 -6.75
C LYS A 144 14.29 21.31 -7.74
N ALA A 145 13.78 20.73 -8.84
CA ALA A 145 12.98 21.46 -9.80
C ALA A 145 11.71 22.04 -9.16
N ALA A 146 11.01 21.23 -8.35
CA ALA A 146 9.85 21.69 -7.60
C ALA A 146 10.19 22.80 -6.59
N ALA A 147 11.32 22.67 -5.86
CA ALA A 147 11.76 23.68 -4.90
C ALA A 147 12.15 25.01 -5.56
N ALA A 148 12.65 24.97 -6.80
CA ALA A 148 13.01 26.15 -7.57
C ALA A 148 11.83 26.75 -8.37
N TYR A 149 10.70 26.04 -8.43
CA TYR A 149 9.56 26.44 -9.25
C TYR A 149 8.81 27.62 -8.65
N ASP A 150 8.76 28.70 -9.41
CA ASP A 150 8.00 29.90 -9.03
C ASP A 150 6.64 29.90 -9.74
N THR A 151 5.59 30.11 -8.99
CA THR A 151 4.21 30.18 -9.49
C THR A 151 3.40 31.20 -8.67
N GLU A 152 2.47 31.86 -9.34
CA GLU A 152 1.53 32.80 -8.71
C GLU A 152 0.39 32.12 -7.94
N ASP A 153 0.33 30.77 -7.93
CA ASP A 153 -0.68 30.02 -7.21
C ASP A 153 -0.64 30.32 -5.70
N ARG A 154 -1.78 30.70 -5.12
CA ARG A 154 -1.89 31.08 -3.69
C ARG A 154 -1.70 29.90 -2.75
N SER A 155 -2.13 28.71 -3.18
CA SER A 155 -1.95 27.45 -2.46
C SER A 155 -1.18 26.52 -3.37
N LYS A 156 -0.15 25.85 -2.82
CA LYS A 156 0.73 24.96 -3.58
C LYS A 156 0.74 23.61 -2.89
N PHE A 157 0.18 22.61 -3.55
CA PHE A 157 0.21 21.22 -3.11
C PHE A 157 1.11 20.40 -4.01
N LEU A 158 2.03 19.66 -3.42
CA LEU A 158 2.90 18.73 -4.13
C LEU A 158 2.58 17.31 -3.69
N LEU A 159 2.07 16.52 -4.63
CA LEU A 159 1.77 15.10 -4.45
C LEU A 159 3.02 14.29 -4.76
N LEU A 160 3.38 13.40 -3.85
CA LEU A 160 4.59 12.57 -3.92
C LEU A 160 4.23 11.12 -3.62
N HIS A 161 4.99 10.19 -4.21
CA HIS A 161 4.89 8.77 -3.85
C HIS A 161 6.27 8.26 -3.42
N CYS A 162 6.58 8.37 -2.12
CA CYS A 162 7.90 8.10 -1.55
C CYS A 162 7.82 7.94 -0.01
N ASN A 163 8.90 7.44 0.59
CA ASN A 163 9.08 7.50 2.05
C ASN A 163 9.46 8.91 2.51
N TYR A 164 9.04 9.27 3.70
CA TYR A 164 9.56 10.43 4.39
C TYR A 164 10.52 9.99 5.48
N LYS A 165 11.81 10.31 5.32
CA LYS A 165 12.85 10.19 6.36
C LYS A 165 13.08 8.77 6.91
N ASN A 166 12.70 7.74 6.18
CA ASN A 166 12.80 6.36 6.66
C ASN A 166 14.13 5.72 6.23
N GLY A 167 15.18 5.89 7.05
CA GLY A 167 16.50 5.28 6.80
C GLY A 167 16.54 3.74 6.87
N HIS A 168 15.46 3.09 7.30
CA HIS A 168 15.40 1.62 7.37
C HIS A 168 15.01 0.97 6.04
N THR A 169 14.35 1.71 5.14
CA THR A 169 13.89 1.22 3.83
C THR A 169 14.81 1.59 2.68
N GLU A 170 15.86 2.37 2.92
CA GLU A 170 16.79 2.87 1.88
C GLU A 170 17.40 1.79 0.98
N ASN A 171 17.31 0.52 1.36
CA ASN A 171 17.94 -0.59 0.63
C ASN A 171 17.01 -1.77 0.33
N SER A 172 15.72 -1.74 0.69
CA SER A 172 14.93 -2.97 0.71
C SER A 172 13.86 -3.14 -0.36
N ASP A 173 13.29 -2.06 -0.96
CA ASP A 173 12.08 -2.18 -1.77
C ASP A 173 11.97 -1.24 -2.98
N HIS A 174 13.06 -0.68 -3.47
CA HIS A 174 13.06 0.38 -4.51
C HIS A 174 12.34 1.67 -4.10
N SER A 175 12.09 1.88 -2.81
CA SER A 175 11.46 3.09 -2.29
C SER A 175 12.36 4.29 -2.49
N LEU A 176 11.74 5.42 -2.82
CA LEU A 176 12.40 6.70 -2.85
C LEU A 176 12.25 7.38 -1.49
N ASN A 177 13.24 8.15 -1.09
CA ASN A 177 13.28 8.80 0.20
C ASN A 177 13.33 10.32 0.06
N LEU A 178 12.39 11.00 0.72
CA LEU A 178 12.39 12.46 0.85
C LEU A 178 13.08 12.85 2.16
N SER A 179 14.24 13.50 2.08
CA SER A 179 15.00 13.92 3.25
C SER A 179 14.38 15.11 3.96
N SER A 180 14.73 15.29 5.24
CA SER A 180 14.27 16.46 6.01
C SER A 180 14.73 17.78 5.40
N GLU A 181 15.92 17.83 4.81
CA GLU A 181 16.45 19.01 4.15
C GLU A 181 15.63 19.38 2.90
N GLN A 182 15.29 18.39 2.08
CA GLN A 182 14.42 18.57 0.92
C GLN A 182 13.03 19.06 1.32
N VAL A 183 12.46 18.49 2.39
CA VAL A 183 11.16 18.95 2.93
C VAL A 183 11.26 20.42 3.35
N GLU A 184 12.32 20.84 4.05
CA GLU A 184 12.50 22.23 4.45
C GLU A 184 12.61 23.17 3.22
N GLN A 185 13.35 22.79 2.19
CA GLN A 185 13.47 23.54 0.95
C GLN A 185 12.11 23.69 0.24
N LEU A 186 11.35 22.61 0.11
CA LEU A 186 10.01 22.65 -0.48
C LEU A 186 9.05 23.52 0.35
N MET A 187 9.09 23.41 1.67
CA MET A 187 8.26 24.26 2.54
C MET A 187 8.62 25.74 2.47
N LEU A 188 9.91 26.08 2.33
CA LEU A 188 10.37 27.47 2.12
C LEU A 188 9.89 28.01 0.78
N ALA A 189 9.81 27.15 -0.25
CA ALA A 189 9.22 27.48 -1.57
C ALA A 189 7.68 27.56 -1.53
N GLY A 190 7.04 27.33 -0.38
CA GLY A 190 5.60 27.49 -0.18
C GLY A 190 4.76 26.24 -0.33
N TRP A 191 5.36 25.07 -0.57
CA TRP A 191 4.63 23.81 -0.77
C TRP A 191 3.99 23.27 0.50
N THR A 192 2.81 22.68 0.35
CA THR A 192 2.23 21.67 1.27
C THR A 192 2.40 20.31 0.61
N LEU A 193 3.01 19.37 1.31
CA LEU A 193 3.36 18.06 0.77
C LEU A 193 2.28 17.03 1.14
N ILE A 194 1.84 16.25 0.15
CA ILE A 194 0.90 15.14 0.30
C ILE A 194 1.64 13.89 -0.19
N ILE A 195 1.94 12.97 0.73
CA ILE A 195 2.83 11.84 0.50
C ILE A 195 2.04 10.54 0.59
N GLY A 196 2.06 9.73 -0.46
CA GLY A 196 1.66 8.32 -0.49
C GLY A 196 2.85 7.40 -0.25
N HIS A 197 2.64 6.08 -0.34
CA HIS A 197 3.59 4.99 -0.15
C HIS A 197 3.67 4.46 1.29
N GLU A 198 3.70 5.28 2.31
CA GLU A 198 3.65 4.81 3.69
C GLU A 198 2.21 4.52 4.10
N HIS A 199 1.92 3.29 4.55
CA HIS A 199 0.55 2.86 4.85
C HIS A 199 -0.01 3.41 6.16
N ILE A 200 0.84 3.92 7.04
CA ILE A 200 0.42 4.58 8.29
C ILE A 200 0.39 6.08 8.07
N GLY A 201 -0.80 6.68 8.22
CA GLY A 201 -1.00 8.12 8.02
C GLY A 201 -0.57 8.93 9.24
N TYR A 202 0.06 10.08 8.99
CA TYR A 202 0.38 11.08 10.01
C TYR A 202 0.55 12.47 9.40
N SER A 203 0.53 13.50 10.25
CA SER A 203 0.72 14.89 9.81
C SER A 203 1.78 15.58 10.67
N LEU A 204 2.63 16.34 10.02
CA LEU A 204 3.75 17.07 10.62
C LEU A 204 3.75 18.53 10.20
N ARG A 205 4.61 19.33 10.86
CA ARG A 205 4.86 20.74 10.50
C ARG A 205 3.57 21.57 10.42
N GLY A 206 2.63 21.34 11.35
CA GLY A 206 1.36 22.07 11.39
C GLY A 206 0.45 21.79 10.18
N GLY A 207 0.47 20.57 9.64
CA GLY A 207 -0.37 20.14 8.51
C GLY A 207 0.23 20.44 7.13
N ARG A 208 1.49 20.90 7.08
CA ARG A 208 2.16 21.15 5.79
C ARG A 208 2.89 19.93 5.21
N VAL A 209 3.04 18.87 5.99
CA VAL A 209 3.51 17.55 5.54
C VAL A 209 2.46 16.54 5.98
N ILE A 210 1.79 15.93 5.03
CA ILE A 210 0.70 14.98 5.24
C ILE A 210 1.11 13.67 4.57
N VAL A 211 1.45 12.68 5.38
CA VAL A 211 1.54 11.29 4.94
C VAL A 211 0.14 10.72 5.10
N VAL A 212 -0.47 10.32 3.98
CA VAL A 212 -1.90 10.01 3.95
C VAL A 212 -2.20 8.65 4.57
N GLY A 213 -1.32 7.70 4.37
CA GLY A 213 -1.59 6.28 4.62
C GLY A 213 -2.40 5.65 3.48
N ASN A 214 -2.52 4.33 3.49
CA ASN A 214 -3.41 3.65 2.54
C ASN A 214 -4.89 3.92 2.88
N GLN A 215 -5.75 3.97 1.88
CA GLN A 215 -7.18 4.23 2.06
C GLN A 215 -7.92 3.10 2.75
N LEU A 216 -7.46 1.89 2.56
CA LEU A 216 -8.09 0.66 3.04
C LEU A 216 -7.00 -0.29 3.51
N PRO A 217 -7.15 -0.96 4.65
CA PRO A 217 -6.20 -1.97 5.05
C PRO A 217 -6.28 -3.19 4.14
N SER A 218 -5.15 -3.72 3.77
CA SER A 218 -4.98 -4.98 3.06
C SER A 218 -4.30 -6.05 3.92
N SER A 219 -3.85 -5.68 5.11
CA SER A 219 -3.13 -6.52 6.05
C SER A 219 -3.40 -6.09 7.50
N ILE A 220 -3.03 -6.95 8.45
CA ILE A 220 -3.11 -6.59 9.89
C ILE A 220 -2.18 -5.41 10.22
N THR A 221 -1.01 -5.32 9.60
CA THR A 221 -0.09 -4.20 9.85
C THR A 221 -0.69 -2.85 9.46
N ASP A 222 -1.54 -2.82 8.45
CA ASP A 222 -2.26 -1.60 8.04
C ASP A 222 -3.31 -1.16 9.07
N CYS A 223 -3.81 -2.08 9.90
CA CYS A 223 -4.76 -1.79 10.97
C CYS A 223 -4.05 -1.28 12.24
N LEU A 224 -2.76 -1.59 12.41
CA LEU A 224 -2.01 -1.19 13.60
C LEU A 224 -1.60 0.29 13.50
N GLY A 225 -1.71 1.00 14.61
CA GLY A 225 -1.24 2.38 14.71
C GLY A 225 -2.19 3.46 14.15
N ASN A 226 -3.21 3.08 13.37
CA ASN A 226 -4.24 4.01 12.91
C ASN A 226 -5.63 3.50 13.29
N THR A 227 -6.42 4.37 13.92
CA THR A 227 -7.83 4.07 14.23
C THR A 227 -8.75 4.31 13.05
N GLU A 228 -8.32 5.12 12.09
CA GLU A 228 -9.08 5.47 10.89
C GLU A 228 -8.16 5.60 9.67
N LYS A 229 -8.71 5.32 8.49
CA LYS A 229 -8.08 5.59 7.19
C LYS A 229 -8.85 6.69 6.47
N HIS A 230 -8.15 7.44 5.61
CA HIS A 230 -8.73 8.63 4.97
C HIS A 230 -8.33 8.77 3.51
N ALA A 231 -9.26 9.24 2.68
CA ALA A 231 -8.95 9.96 1.46
C ALA A 231 -8.83 11.46 1.76
N LEU A 232 -8.15 12.22 0.91
CA LEU A 232 -8.07 13.66 1.07
C LEU A 232 -8.96 14.38 0.05
N LEU A 233 -9.56 15.46 0.47
CA LEU A 233 -10.31 16.36 -0.40
C LEU A 233 -9.62 17.74 -0.38
N ILE A 234 -9.19 18.23 -1.53
CA ILE A 234 -8.70 19.60 -1.68
C ILE A 234 -9.84 20.45 -2.23
N GLU A 235 -10.30 21.39 -1.39
CA GLU A 235 -11.33 22.38 -1.74
C GLU A 235 -10.88 23.77 -1.28
N ASP A 236 -10.99 24.76 -2.14
CA ASP A 236 -10.67 26.16 -1.84
C ASP A 236 -9.26 26.36 -1.23
N GLY A 237 -8.28 25.56 -1.67
CA GLY A 237 -6.93 25.59 -1.16
C GLY A 237 -6.74 25.03 0.26
N GLN A 238 -7.70 24.25 0.75
CA GLN A 238 -7.66 23.57 2.03
C GLN A 238 -7.76 22.06 1.88
N VAL A 239 -7.08 21.33 2.77
CA VAL A 239 -7.15 19.86 2.85
C VAL A 239 -8.18 19.46 3.88
N LYS A 240 -9.10 18.57 3.49
CA LYS A 240 -10.06 17.92 4.37
C LYS A 240 -9.85 16.40 4.33
N PHE A 241 -10.05 15.75 5.46
CA PHE A 241 -9.95 14.30 5.57
C PHE A 241 -11.34 13.67 5.45
N LYS A 242 -11.47 12.67 4.58
CA LYS A 242 -12.68 11.89 4.39
C LYS A 242 -12.41 10.46 4.85
N THR A 243 -13.00 10.07 5.98
CA THR A 243 -12.83 8.71 6.55
C THR A 243 -13.32 7.65 5.56
N THR A 244 -12.49 6.67 5.29
CA THR A 244 -12.75 5.54 4.39
C THR A 244 -12.86 4.21 5.12
N TRP A 245 -12.24 4.11 6.31
CA TRP A 245 -12.25 2.91 7.13
C TRP A 245 -12.03 3.28 8.61
N LYS A 246 -12.60 2.46 9.53
CA LYS A 246 -12.43 2.59 10.98
C LYS A 246 -12.05 1.26 11.61
N ALA A 247 -11.06 1.28 12.50
CA ALA A 247 -10.60 0.09 13.21
C ALA A 247 -11.67 -0.45 14.16
N GLU A 248 -12.39 0.43 14.86
CA GLU A 248 -13.44 0.05 15.83
C GLU A 248 -14.53 -0.86 15.25
N ASP A 249 -14.81 -0.71 13.94
CA ASP A 249 -15.84 -1.46 13.23
C ASP A 249 -15.31 -2.71 12.54
N ASN A 250 -13.97 -2.85 12.35
CA ASN A 250 -13.41 -3.80 11.39
C ASN A 250 -12.19 -4.59 11.86
N TYR A 251 -11.61 -4.23 12.99
CA TYR A 251 -10.39 -4.85 13.51
C TYR A 251 -10.58 -5.30 14.95
N TYR A 252 -10.10 -6.53 15.26
CA TYR A 252 -10.20 -7.11 16.59
C TYR A 252 -8.92 -7.83 17.01
N GLU A 253 -8.52 -7.65 18.27
CA GLU A 253 -7.48 -8.46 18.92
C GLU A 253 -8.12 -9.46 19.87
N VAL A 254 -7.74 -10.73 19.79
CA VAL A 254 -8.26 -11.81 20.62
C VAL A 254 -7.12 -12.60 21.27
N ASP A 255 -7.22 -12.89 22.54
CA ASP A 255 -6.28 -13.83 23.19
C ASP A 255 -6.49 -15.25 22.66
N TRP A 256 -5.41 -15.98 22.38
CA TRP A 256 -5.48 -17.32 21.82
C TRP A 256 -6.15 -18.36 22.75
N ARG A 257 -6.26 -18.05 24.03
CA ARG A 257 -6.97 -18.88 25.02
C ARG A 257 -8.47 -18.57 25.08
N ASP A 258 -8.86 -17.38 24.66
CA ASP A 258 -10.24 -16.93 24.57
C ASP A 258 -10.55 -16.55 23.12
N MET A 259 -10.92 -17.56 22.33
CA MET A 259 -11.12 -17.41 20.89
C MET A 259 -12.58 -17.08 20.54
N GLU A 260 -13.34 -16.49 21.47
CA GLU A 260 -14.69 -15.99 21.20
C GLU A 260 -14.60 -14.63 20.56
N VAL A 261 -15.08 -14.53 19.31
CA VAL A 261 -15.15 -13.30 18.53
C VAL A 261 -16.60 -13.11 18.15
N ASP A 262 -17.30 -12.26 18.89
CA ASP A 262 -18.72 -11.96 18.67
C ASP A 262 -18.96 -10.86 17.63
N MET A 263 -17.87 -10.28 17.09
CA MET A 263 -17.93 -9.20 16.10
C MET A 263 -17.83 -9.74 14.68
N ASP A 264 -18.63 -9.19 13.80
CA ASP A 264 -18.42 -9.30 12.35
C ASP A 264 -17.30 -8.35 11.93
N CYS A 265 -16.05 -8.78 12.12
CA CYS A 265 -14.86 -7.97 11.82
C CYS A 265 -14.08 -8.56 10.62
N GLN A 266 -13.40 -7.66 9.91
CA GLN A 266 -12.66 -7.97 8.69
C GLN A 266 -11.24 -8.48 8.96
N PHE A 267 -10.64 -8.03 10.06
CA PHE A 267 -9.24 -8.28 10.41
C PHE A 267 -9.14 -8.73 11.87
N ILE A 268 -8.54 -9.90 12.11
CA ILE A 268 -8.35 -10.44 13.46
C ILE A 268 -6.86 -10.70 13.70
N ARG A 269 -6.37 -10.20 14.81
CA ARG A 269 -5.03 -10.50 15.31
C ARG A 269 -5.13 -11.34 16.56
N VAL A 270 -4.64 -12.59 16.51
CA VAL A 270 -4.56 -13.47 17.66
C VAL A 270 -3.28 -13.16 18.42
N VAL A 271 -3.43 -12.82 19.71
CA VAL A 271 -2.33 -12.36 20.57
C VAL A 271 -2.22 -13.21 21.84
N GLY A 272 -1.25 -12.90 22.70
CA GLY A 272 -1.01 -13.55 24.00
C GLY A 272 0.38 -14.17 24.07
N ASP A 273 0.67 -14.79 25.21
CA ASP A 273 1.92 -15.49 25.45
C ASP A 273 1.64 -17.00 25.57
N ALA A 274 2.54 -17.84 25.07
CA ALA A 274 2.44 -19.29 25.14
C ALA A 274 3.80 -19.89 25.48
N THR A 275 3.79 -21.02 26.19
CA THR A 275 4.99 -21.84 26.38
C THR A 275 5.31 -22.64 25.12
N ALA A 276 6.52 -23.14 25.00
CA ALA A 276 6.91 -24.00 23.87
C ALA A 276 6.00 -25.24 23.75
N ASN A 277 5.49 -25.78 24.89
CA ASN A 277 4.58 -26.94 24.89
C ASN A 277 3.17 -26.59 24.36
N GLU A 278 2.75 -25.34 24.47
CA GLU A 278 1.43 -24.86 23.99
C GLU A 278 1.44 -24.43 22.51
N ALA A 279 2.61 -24.37 21.86
CA ALA A 279 2.72 -23.88 20.48
C ALA A 279 1.81 -24.62 19.49
N ALA A 280 1.64 -25.94 19.65
CA ALA A 280 0.75 -26.74 18.83
C ALA A 280 -0.74 -26.39 19.07
N ASP A 281 -1.12 -26.09 20.31
CA ASP A 281 -2.48 -25.68 20.66
C ASP A 281 -2.81 -24.29 20.08
N VAL A 282 -1.85 -23.34 20.10
CA VAL A 282 -1.98 -22.03 19.44
C VAL A 282 -2.26 -22.20 17.95
N ILE A 283 -1.44 -22.99 17.25
CA ILE A 283 -1.63 -23.24 15.81
C ILE A 283 -3.01 -23.83 15.52
N LYS A 284 -3.43 -24.82 16.34
CA LYS A 284 -4.74 -25.44 16.22
C LYS A 284 -5.87 -24.43 16.45
N ALA A 285 -5.78 -23.60 17.49
CA ALA A 285 -6.77 -22.59 17.82
C ALA A 285 -6.91 -21.57 16.69
N VAL A 286 -5.80 -21.01 16.16
CA VAL A 286 -5.81 -20.08 15.02
C VAL A 286 -6.41 -20.75 13.78
N SER A 287 -6.05 -22.02 13.50
CA SER A 287 -6.62 -22.76 12.37
C SER A 287 -8.13 -22.95 12.49
N GLN A 288 -8.62 -23.27 13.70
CA GLN A 288 -10.05 -23.39 13.97
C GLN A 288 -10.77 -22.05 13.81
N LEU A 289 -10.17 -20.94 14.27
CA LEU A 289 -10.73 -19.61 14.07
C LEU A 289 -10.88 -19.28 12.59
N ARG A 290 -9.85 -19.54 11.78
CA ARG A 290 -9.89 -19.35 10.31
C ARG A 290 -10.96 -20.19 9.60
N GLN A 291 -11.37 -21.32 10.17
CA GLN A 291 -12.42 -22.17 9.60
C GLN A 291 -13.83 -21.70 9.96
N ARG A 292 -14.01 -21.08 11.12
CA ARG A 292 -15.33 -20.68 11.63
C ARG A 292 -15.68 -19.20 11.46
N HIS A 293 -14.67 -18.33 11.28
CA HIS A 293 -14.87 -16.89 11.20
C HIS A 293 -14.68 -16.39 9.76
N GLU A 294 -15.49 -15.43 9.34
CA GLU A 294 -15.51 -14.88 7.98
C GLU A 294 -14.58 -13.68 7.80
N ALA A 295 -13.68 -13.38 8.73
CA ALA A 295 -12.67 -12.34 8.58
C ALA A 295 -11.75 -12.61 7.36
N PHE A 296 -11.37 -11.54 6.66
CA PHE A 296 -10.49 -11.65 5.50
C PHE A 296 -9.09 -12.09 5.89
N VAL A 297 -8.56 -11.52 6.99
CA VAL A 297 -7.20 -11.81 7.46
C VAL A 297 -7.22 -12.12 8.94
N ILE A 298 -6.70 -13.31 9.29
CA ILE A 298 -6.52 -13.75 10.69
C ILE A 298 -5.04 -14.11 10.89
N THR A 299 -4.29 -13.29 11.63
CA THR A 299 -2.86 -13.52 11.88
C THR A 299 -2.60 -14.07 13.28
N ASN A 300 -1.54 -14.88 13.37
CA ASN A 300 -0.99 -15.33 14.63
C ASN A 300 0.15 -14.41 15.08
N ALA A 301 -0.05 -13.69 16.16
CA ALA A 301 0.95 -12.83 16.81
C ALA A 301 1.22 -13.26 18.27
N VAL A 302 0.95 -14.52 18.60
CA VAL A 302 1.22 -15.10 19.92
C VAL A 302 2.72 -15.25 20.12
N LYS A 303 3.22 -14.77 21.25
CA LYS A 303 4.63 -14.91 21.63
C LYS A 303 4.86 -16.26 22.29
N VAL A 304 5.73 -17.07 21.71
CA VAL A 304 6.10 -18.39 22.26
C VAL A 304 7.39 -18.28 23.05
N GLU A 305 7.39 -18.76 24.30
CA GLU A 305 8.58 -18.74 25.17
C GLU A 305 9.72 -19.54 24.54
N GLY A 306 10.93 -18.94 24.50
CA GLY A 306 12.14 -19.56 23.92
C GLY A 306 12.28 -19.40 22.40
N VAL A 307 11.28 -18.83 21.72
CA VAL A 307 11.38 -18.38 20.34
C VAL A 307 11.68 -16.90 20.36
N SER A 308 12.83 -16.48 19.78
CA SER A 308 13.16 -15.06 19.75
C SER A 308 12.07 -14.29 18.99
N SER A 309 11.66 -13.15 19.52
CA SER A 309 10.61 -12.30 18.92
C SER A 309 10.99 -11.77 17.53
N ASP A 310 12.24 -11.92 17.12
CA ASP A 310 12.75 -11.48 15.83
C ASP A 310 12.09 -12.20 14.64
N TYR A 311 11.56 -13.42 14.85
CA TYR A 311 10.80 -14.16 13.83
C TYR A 311 9.30 -13.83 13.78
N ALA A 312 8.75 -13.18 14.81
CA ALA A 312 7.30 -12.90 14.87
C ALA A 312 6.90 -11.57 14.18
N THR A 313 7.86 -10.72 13.88
CA THR A 313 7.66 -9.40 13.26
C THR A 313 8.28 -9.27 11.87
N GLU A 314 9.05 -10.26 11.42
CA GLU A 314 9.54 -10.25 10.05
C GLU A 314 8.39 -10.50 9.08
N SER A 315 8.16 -9.54 8.22
CA SER A 315 7.23 -9.67 7.10
C SER A 315 7.67 -10.86 6.23
N ILE A 316 6.72 -11.49 5.53
CA ILE A 316 7.00 -12.58 4.57
C ILE A 316 8.03 -12.16 3.50
N GLU A 317 8.29 -10.87 3.33
CA GLU A 317 9.36 -10.32 2.50
C GLU A 317 10.76 -10.61 3.05
N SER A 318 10.95 -10.59 4.38
CA SER A 318 12.21 -11.03 4.97
C SER A 318 12.40 -12.55 4.89
N LEU A 319 11.33 -13.33 4.91
CA LEU A 319 11.37 -14.78 4.65
C LEU A 319 11.71 -15.12 3.18
N LYS A 320 11.42 -14.24 2.22
CA LYS A 320 11.88 -14.39 0.83
C LYS A 320 13.39 -14.18 0.66
N ALA A 321 14.02 -13.44 1.58
CA ALA A 321 15.47 -13.26 1.65
C ALA A 321 16.15 -14.31 2.53
N PHE A 322 15.40 -15.11 3.29
CA PHE A 322 15.96 -16.17 4.12
C PHE A 322 16.38 -17.35 3.22
N ASP A 323 17.66 -17.64 3.18
CA ASP A 323 18.17 -18.81 2.50
C ASP A 323 17.78 -20.08 3.28
N VAL A 324 16.54 -20.52 3.05
CA VAL A 324 15.99 -21.75 3.66
C VAL A 324 16.90 -22.95 3.36
N ILE A 325 17.50 -22.97 2.19
CA ILE A 325 18.42 -24.06 1.77
C ILE A 325 19.71 -23.96 2.56
N GLY A 326 20.28 -22.76 2.71
CA GLY A 326 21.46 -22.51 3.53
C GLY A 326 21.24 -22.91 5.00
N ALA A 327 20.13 -22.49 5.59
CA ALA A 327 19.78 -22.83 6.97
C ALA A 327 19.56 -24.36 7.19
N ILE A 328 18.90 -25.02 6.25
CA ILE A 328 18.77 -26.49 6.27
C ILE A 328 20.13 -27.16 6.14
N MET A 329 21.00 -26.63 5.28
CA MET A 329 22.32 -27.17 5.04
C MET A 329 23.27 -27.07 6.26
N GLU A 330 23.09 -26.02 7.10
CA GLU A 330 23.86 -25.86 8.35
C GLU A 330 23.51 -26.89 9.41
N GLU A 331 22.28 -27.40 9.42
CA GLU A 331 21.80 -28.41 10.37
C GLU A 331 22.10 -29.87 9.92
N LEU A 332 22.53 -30.06 8.67
CA LEU A 332 22.82 -31.37 8.10
C LEU A 332 24.32 -31.76 8.25
N ASN A 333 24.59 -33.05 8.45
CA ASN A 333 25.95 -33.56 8.40
C ASN A 333 26.50 -33.60 6.95
N GLU A 334 27.80 -33.76 6.77
CA GLU A 334 28.49 -33.69 5.47
C GLU A 334 27.92 -34.64 4.40
N GLN A 335 27.48 -35.85 4.78
CA GLN A 335 26.89 -36.82 3.84
C GLN A 335 25.48 -36.39 3.40
N GLU A 336 24.69 -35.84 4.33
CA GLU A 336 23.35 -35.32 4.03
C GLU A 336 23.43 -34.07 3.17
N GLN A 337 24.41 -33.18 3.43
CA GLN A 337 24.64 -32.00 2.61
C GLN A 337 25.01 -32.37 1.16
N GLU A 338 25.85 -33.41 0.94
CA GLU A 338 26.18 -33.86 -0.41
C GLU A 338 24.95 -34.44 -1.14
N CYS A 339 24.10 -35.16 -0.41
CA CYS A 339 22.87 -35.71 -0.98
C CYS A 339 21.90 -34.58 -1.43
N VAL A 340 21.72 -33.55 -0.61
CA VAL A 340 20.88 -32.39 -0.94
C VAL A 340 21.46 -31.58 -2.10
N LYS A 341 22.77 -31.36 -2.15
CA LYS A 341 23.45 -30.71 -3.28
C LYS A 341 23.28 -31.49 -4.58
N GLY A 342 23.32 -32.82 -4.52
CA GLY A 342 23.07 -33.68 -5.66
C GLY A 342 21.66 -33.58 -6.22
N LEU A 343 20.65 -33.42 -5.32
CA LEU A 343 19.26 -33.24 -5.71
C LEU A 343 18.96 -31.86 -6.30
N LEU A 344 19.65 -30.82 -5.84
CA LEU A 344 19.52 -29.45 -6.34
C LEU A 344 20.23 -29.20 -7.68
N SER A 345 21.10 -30.12 -8.09
CA SER A 345 21.89 -30.03 -9.34
C SER A 345 21.32 -30.89 -10.47
N ALA A 346 20.27 -31.66 -10.20
CA ALA A 346 19.61 -32.53 -11.17
C ALA A 346 18.33 -31.89 -11.72
#